data_cb93a7d3790bfe6a553e4d828a860f92
#
_entry.id   cb93a7d3790bfe6a553e4d828a860f92
#
_cell.length_a   1.000
_cell.length_b   1.000
_cell.length_c   1.000
_cell.angle_alpha   90.00
_cell.angle_beta   90.00
_cell.angle_gamma   90.00
#
_symmetry.space_group_name_H-M   'P 1'
#
loop_
_entity.id
_entity.type
_entity.pdbx_description
1 polymer ?
#
loop_
_entity_poly.entity_id
_entity_poly.type
_entity_poly.pdbx_seq_one_letter_code
_entity_poly.pdbx_strand_id
1 'polypeptide(L)'
;RQIWAKSLFVCPNCGNHQPIGAYYRLSLVLDSGSFRELDAELAPQDVLGFPGYPEKLSAQTQKTGLSEAAVAAVGRIGGVSVVAAVLDSRFFMGSMSTAVGEKITRAIEYAAAKKLPLVIFSASGGARMQEGIFSLMQMAKTSAAIERFSAKGGLYISVLTHPTTGGVTASFASLGDIMLAEPGALIGFAGPR
;
A
#
# COMPACT_ATOMS: atom_id res chain seq x y z
N ARG A 1 -7.69 -21.36 -9.08
CA ARG A 1 -6.69 -20.75 -8.15
C ARG A 1 -5.29 -21.34 -8.33
N GLN A 2 -5.12 -22.66 -8.47
CA GLN A 2 -3.79 -23.29 -8.62
C GLN A 2 -3.04 -22.87 -9.90
N ILE A 3 -3.73 -22.66 -11.01
CA ILE A 3 -3.12 -22.20 -12.28
C ILE A 3 -2.58 -20.78 -12.13
N TRP A 4 -3.34 -19.89 -11.50
CA TRP A 4 -2.92 -18.49 -11.25
C TRP A 4 -1.71 -18.37 -10.32
N ALA A 5 -1.64 -19.19 -9.27
CA ALA A 5 -0.49 -19.21 -8.36
C ALA A 5 0.81 -19.61 -9.07
N LYS A 6 0.74 -20.58 -10.00
CA LYS A 6 1.90 -21.01 -10.80
C LYS A 6 2.43 -19.93 -11.74
N SER A 7 1.56 -19.03 -12.21
CA SER A 7 1.94 -17.89 -13.08
C SER A 7 2.10 -16.58 -12.29
N LEU A 8 2.28 -16.62 -10.98
CA LEU A 8 2.38 -15.45 -10.10
C LEU A 8 1.21 -14.48 -10.28
N PHE A 9 0.01 -15.00 -10.55
CA PHE A 9 -1.20 -14.25 -10.83
C PHE A 9 -1.14 -13.37 -12.10
N VAL A 10 -0.24 -13.67 -13.02
CA VAL A 10 -0.23 -13.11 -14.36
C VAL A 10 -1.02 -14.04 -15.28
N CYS A 11 -1.94 -13.50 -16.08
CA CYS A 11 -2.74 -14.29 -17.01
C CYS A 11 -1.84 -14.86 -18.12
N PRO A 12 -1.77 -16.19 -18.31
CA PRO A 12 -0.91 -16.78 -19.33
C PRO A 12 -1.37 -16.47 -20.77
N ASN A 13 -2.63 -16.06 -20.97
CA ASN A 13 -3.18 -15.78 -22.28
C ASN A 13 -2.98 -14.32 -22.71
N CYS A 14 -3.15 -13.36 -21.79
CA CYS A 14 -3.14 -11.94 -22.14
C CYS A 14 -2.13 -11.11 -21.34
N GLY A 15 -1.36 -11.72 -20.43
CA GLY A 15 -0.37 -11.02 -19.61
C GLY A 15 -0.96 -10.09 -18.52
N ASN A 16 -2.28 -10.05 -18.36
CA ASN A 16 -2.91 -9.18 -17.37
C ASN A 16 -2.57 -9.61 -15.94
N HIS A 17 -2.13 -8.66 -15.11
CA HIS A 17 -1.84 -8.88 -13.70
C HIS A 17 -3.12 -8.85 -12.87
N GLN A 18 -3.37 -9.91 -12.13
CA GLN A 18 -4.51 -9.99 -11.21
C GLN A 18 -4.14 -9.42 -9.84
N PRO A 19 -5.07 -8.77 -9.15
CA PRO A 19 -4.83 -8.29 -7.78
C PRO A 19 -4.42 -9.44 -6.86
N ILE A 20 -3.36 -9.23 -6.09
CA ILE A 20 -2.87 -10.17 -5.06
C ILE A 20 -2.87 -9.51 -3.70
N GLY A 21 -3.05 -10.32 -2.65
CA GLY A 21 -3.07 -9.82 -1.29
C GLY A 21 -1.71 -9.34 -0.79
N ALA A 22 -1.72 -8.42 0.17
CA ALA A 22 -0.50 -7.80 0.69
C ALA A 22 0.51 -8.82 1.25
N TYR A 23 0.07 -9.75 2.09
CA TYR A 23 0.97 -10.79 2.64
C TYR A 23 1.54 -11.70 1.55
N TYR A 24 0.74 -12.03 0.52
CA TYR A 24 1.25 -12.82 -0.60
C TYR A 24 2.28 -12.02 -1.40
N ARG A 25 2.06 -10.73 -1.67
CA ARG A 25 3.04 -9.85 -2.31
C ARG A 25 4.36 -9.81 -1.52
N LEU A 26 4.27 -9.60 -0.21
CA LEU A 26 5.44 -9.59 0.66
C LEU A 26 6.18 -10.93 0.65
N SER A 27 5.46 -12.06 0.61
CA SER A 27 6.08 -13.39 0.53
C SER A 27 6.78 -13.67 -0.79
N LEU A 28 6.43 -12.94 -1.88
CA LEU A 28 7.11 -13.07 -3.18
C LEU A 28 8.39 -12.24 -3.26
N VAL A 29 8.49 -11.15 -2.51
CA VAL A 29 9.60 -10.20 -2.64
C VAL A 29 10.58 -10.25 -1.48
N LEU A 30 10.13 -10.60 -0.28
CA LEU A 30 11.01 -10.69 0.88
C LEU A 30 11.67 -12.07 0.99
N ASP A 31 12.91 -12.09 1.39
CA ASP A 31 13.66 -13.30 1.67
C ASP A 31 12.96 -14.12 2.77
N SER A 32 12.94 -15.44 2.61
CA SER A 32 12.29 -16.35 3.56
C SER A 32 12.78 -16.11 4.99
N GLY A 33 11.83 -16.06 5.94
CA GLY A 33 12.11 -15.85 7.37
C GLY A 33 12.54 -14.44 7.76
N SER A 34 12.57 -13.47 6.81
CA SER A 34 12.99 -12.10 7.12
C SER A 34 11.82 -11.16 7.48
N PHE A 35 10.58 -11.57 7.24
CA PHE A 35 9.39 -10.76 7.44
C PHE A 35 9.15 -10.43 8.92
N ARG A 36 8.97 -9.15 9.23
CA ARG A 36 8.49 -8.64 10.52
C ARG A 36 7.54 -7.48 10.27
N GLU A 37 6.28 -7.67 10.59
CA GLU A 37 5.24 -6.64 10.41
C GLU A 37 5.45 -5.46 11.35
N LEU A 38 5.11 -4.27 10.87
CA LEU A 38 5.07 -3.01 11.61
C LEU A 38 3.62 -2.58 11.79
N ASP A 39 3.27 -2.10 12.98
CA ASP A 39 1.95 -1.52 13.31
C ASP A 39 0.76 -2.42 12.87
N ALA A 40 0.86 -3.73 13.09
CA ALA A 40 -0.16 -4.70 12.68
C ALA A 40 -1.54 -4.42 13.28
N GLU A 41 -1.57 -3.89 14.51
CA GLU A 41 -2.77 -3.57 15.27
C GLU A 41 -3.44 -2.25 14.86
N LEU A 42 -2.75 -1.41 14.07
CA LEU A 42 -3.30 -0.11 13.66
C LEU A 42 -4.47 -0.31 12.71
N ALA A 43 -5.65 0.06 13.17
CA ALA A 43 -6.92 -0.11 12.48
C ALA A 43 -7.63 1.23 12.28
N PRO A 44 -8.52 1.34 11.27
CA PRO A 44 -9.27 2.56 11.02
C PRO A 44 -10.30 2.83 12.13
N GLN A 45 -10.65 4.09 12.29
CA GLN A 45 -11.69 4.54 13.20
C GLN A 45 -12.75 5.35 12.44
N ASP A 46 -14.01 5.20 12.82
CA ASP A 46 -15.09 6.03 12.27
C ASP A 46 -15.16 7.36 13.04
N VAL A 47 -14.30 8.31 12.64
CA VAL A 47 -14.21 9.63 13.29
C VAL A 47 -15.34 10.58 12.90
N LEU A 48 -16.09 10.27 11.83
CA LEU A 48 -17.17 11.12 11.32
C LEU A 48 -18.57 10.57 11.61
N GLY A 49 -18.69 9.35 12.14
CA GLY A 49 -19.98 8.68 12.29
C GLY A 49 -20.64 8.40 10.94
N PHE A 50 -19.85 7.99 9.93
CA PHE A 50 -20.38 7.77 8.59
C PHE A 50 -21.33 6.55 8.56
N PRO A 51 -22.57 6.71 8.06
CA PRO A 51 -23.57 5.64 8.11
C PRO A 51 -23.09 4.33 7.50
N GLY A 52 -23.13 3.25 8.30
CA GLY A 52 -22.75 1.90 7.87
C GLY A 52 -21.25 1.67 7.67
N TYR A 53 -20.39 2.59 8.08
CA TYR A 53 -18.92 2.42 7.95
C TYR A 53 -18.36 1.39 8.92
N PRO A 54 -18.73 1.38 10.22
CA PRO A 54 -18.27 0.35 11.17
C PRO A 54 -18.64 -1.08 10.73
N GLU A 55 -19.85 -1.29 10.24
CA GLU A 55 -20.31 -2.60 9.76
C GLU A 55 -19.52 -3.04 8.53
N LYS A 56 -19.26 -2.12 7.59
CA LYS A 56 -18.44 -2.38 6.42
C LYS A 56 -16.99 -2.69 6.79
N LEU A 57 -16.41 -1.99 7.79
CA LEU A 57 -15.07 -2.28 8.31
C LEU A 57 -15.01 -3.70 8.86
N SER A 58 -15.95 -4.06 9.74
CA SER A 58 -16.03 -5.41 10.30
C SER A 58 -16.15 -6.48 9.22
N ALA A 59 -17.03 -6.28 8.23
CA ALA A 59 -17.20 -7.21 7.12
C ALA A 59 -15.92 -7.36 6.27
N GLN A 60 -15.20 -6.26 6.01
CA GLN A 60 -13.94 -6.33 5.26
C GLN A 60 -12.84 -7.03 6.04
N THR A 61 -12.73 -6.78 7.35
CA THR A 61 -11.79 -7.48 8.22
C THR A 61 -12.05 -8.98 8.23
N GLN A 62 -13.31 -9.39 8.40
CA GLN A 62 -13.69 -10.82 8.35
C GLN A 62 -13.38 -11.47 7.00
N LYS A 63 -13.64 -10.75 5.90
CA LYS A 63 -13.44 -11.25 4.53
C LYS A 63 -11.98 -11.39 4.16
N THR A 64 -11.13 -10.45 4.58
CA THR A 64 -9.73 -10.33 4.12
C THR A 64 -8.71 -10.82 5.14
N GLY A 65 -9.05 -10.84 6.42
CA GLY A 65 -8.14 -11.08 7.53
C GLY A 65 -7.20 -9.89 7.83
N LEU A 66 -7.45 -8.73 7.22
CA LEU A 66 -6.64 -7.53 7.40
C LEU A 66 -7.25 -6.60 8.44
N SER A 67 -6.42 -5.89 9.19
CA SER A 67 -6.85 -4.78 10.05
C SER A 67 -7.12 -3.50 9.24
N GLU A 68 -6.38 -3.31 8.13
CA GLU A 68 -6.51 -2.17 7.22
C GLU A 68 -5.95 -2.51 5.82
N ALA A 69 -6.21 -1.62 4.84
CA ALA A 69 -5.81 -1.77 3.45
C ALA A 69 -4.29 -1.68 3.20
N ALA A 70 -3.49 -1.49 4.22
CA ALA A 70 -2.03 -1.44 4.13
C ALA A 70 -1.38 -2.40 5.14
N VAL A 71 -0.36 -3.12 4.67
CA VAL A 71 0.55 -3.91 5.49
C VAL A 71 1.95 -3.35 5.31
N ALA A 72 2.60 -2.98 6.40
CA ALA A 72 3.98 -2.51 6.41
C ALA A 72 4.87 -3.52 7.16
N ALA A 73 6.08 -3.74 6.68
CA ALA A 73 7.01 -4.69 7.26
C ALA A 73 8.47 -4.29 7.06
N VAL A 74 9.32 -4.79 7.92
CA VAL A 74 10.77 -4.86 7.69
C VAL A 74 11.09 -6.27 7.23
N GLY A 75 11.99 -6.37 6.26
CA GLY A 75 12.48 -7.65 5.76
C GLY A 75 13.78 -7.48 4.98
N ARG A 76 14.14 -8.51 4.22
CA ARG A 76 15.29 -8.44 3.30
C ARG A 76 14.84 -8.78 1.89
N ILE A 77 15.47 -8.14 0.92
CA ILE A 77 15.35 -8.48 -0.50
C ILE A 77 16.76 -8.75 -1.02
N GLY A 78 17.04 -10.02 -1.38
CA GLY A 78 18.38 -10.42 -1.83
C GLY A 78 19.46 -10.14 -0.77
N GLY A 79 19.16 -10.33 0.51
CA GLY A 79 20.07 -10.06 1.63
C GLY A 79 20.10 -8.60 2.11
N VAL A 80 19.58 -7.65 1.34
CA VAL A 80 19.53 -6.22 1.70
C VAL A 80 18.31 -5.93 2.57
N SER A 81 18.51 -5.36 3.76
CA SER A 81 17.43 -4.96 4.65
C SER A 81 16.65 -3.79 4.06
N VAL A 82 15.32 -3.89 4.07
CA VAL A 82 14.39 -2.88 3.52
C VAL A 82 13.18 -2.69 4.42
N VAL A 83 12.51 -1.56 4.27
CA VAL A 83 11.12 -1.38 4.70
C VAL A 83 10.24 -1.54 3.49
N ALA A 84 9.24 -2.42 3.56
CA ALA A 84 8.28 -2.66 2.50
C ALA A 84 6.87 -2.36 3.00
N ALA A 85 6.07 -1.65 2.20
CA ALA A 85 4.65 -1.46 2.45
C ALA A 85 3.84 -1.86 1.23
N VAL A 86 2.70 -2.50 1.45
CA VAL A 86 1.82 -2.99 0.38
C VAL A 86 0.40 -2.57 0.66
N LEU A 87 -0.23 -1.88 -0.29
CA LEU A 87 -1.66 -1.64 -0.26
C LEU A 87 -2.40 -2.85 -0.82
N ASP A 88 -3.51 -3.22 -0.19
CA ASP A 88 -4.32 -4.38 -0.55
C ASP A 88 -5.69 -3.94 -1.06
N SER A 89 -5.89 -4.03 -2.36
CA SER A 89 -7.15 -3.61 -3.00
C SER A 89 -8.37 -4.45 -2.60
N ARG A 90 -8.19 -5.58 -1.94
CA ARG A 90 -9.29 -6.39 -1.41
C ARG A 90 -9.99 -5.75 -0.22
N PHE A 91 -9.30 -4.87 0.52
CA PHE A 91 -9.85 -4.11 1.64
C PHE A 91 -10.20 -2.69 1.16
N PHE A 92 -11.50 -2.37 1.06
CA PHE A 92 -12.00 -1.07 0.55
C PHE A 92 -11.30 -0.57 -0.72
N MET A 93 -11.01 -1.45 -1.66
CA MET A 93 -10.25 -1.14 -2.90
C MET A 93 -8.89 -0.49 -2.63
N GLY A 94 -8.24 -0.82 -1.51
CA GLY A 94 -6.95 -0.23 -1.16
C GLY A 94 -7.02 1.26 -0.82
N SER A 95 -8.20 1.79 -0.53
CA SER A 95 -8.37 3.24 -0.31
C SER A 95 -7.61 3.74 0.91
N MET A 96 -6.99 4.90 0.76
CA MET A 96 -6.21 5.56 1.80
C MET A 96 -7.13 6.17 2.87
N SER A 97 -7.19 5.51 4.03
CA SER A 97 -7.78 6.00 5.27
C SER A 97 -6.76 6.76 6.11
N THR A 98 -7.19 7.31 7.23
CA THR A 98 -6.29 7.86 8.25
C THR A 98 -5.29 6.81 8.76
N ALA A 99 -5.75 5.58 8.97
CA ALA A 99 -4.88 4.48 9.42
C ALA A 99 -3.91 4.02 8.32
N VAL A 100 -4.32 3.98 7.04
CA VAL A 100 -3.40 3.72 5.92
C VAL A 100 -2.33 4.80 5.85
N GLY A 101 -2.73 6.08 5.89
CA GLY A 101 -1.78 7.20 5.87
C GLY A 101 -0.80 7.15 7.04
N GLU A 102 -1.27 6.77 8.23
CA GLU A 102 -0.42 6.58 9.40
C GLU A 102 0.55 5.42 9.22
N LYS A 103 0.10 4.23 8.79
CA LYS A 103 0.98 3.08 8.53
C LYS A 103 2.08 3.42 7.52
N ILE A 104 1.72 4.09 6.41
CA ILE A 104 2.69 4.53 5.40
C ILE A 104 3.67 5.55 5.99
N THR A 105 3.18 6.54 6.73
CA THR A 105 4.04 7.55 7.38
C THR A 105 5.03 6.90 8.35
N ARG A 106 4.57 6.00 9.22
CA ARG A 106 5.44 5.28 10.16
C ARG A 106 6.46 4.40 9.47
N ALA A 107 6.06 3.73 8.37
CA ALA A 107 7.00 2.96 7.56
C ALA A 107 8.12 3.83 6.99
N ILE A 108 7.78 5.02 6.46
CA ILE A 108 8.74 6.01 5.96
C ILE A 108 9.67 6.48 7.10
N GLU A 109 9.11 6.85 8.24
CA GLU A 109 9.87 7.33 9.41
C GLU A 109 10.78 6.24 9.98
N TYR A 110 10.31 4.99 10.00
CA TYR A 110 11.12 3.84 10.40
C TYR A 110 12.30 3.65 9.43
N ALA A 111 12.04 3.71 8.11
CA ALA A 111 13.09 3.62 7.09
C ALA A 111 14.13 4.73 7.26
N ALA A 112 13.68 5.97 7.50
CA ALA A 112 14.56 7.12 7.78
C ALA A 112 15.43 6.91 9.02
N ALA A 113 14.83 6.46 10.12
CA ALA A 113 15.52 6.25 11.40
C ALA A 113 16.56 5.12 11.32
N LYS A 114 16.27 4.08 10.54
CA LYS A 114 17.14 2.91 10.36
C LYS A 114 18.08 3.01 9.15
N LYS A 115 17.96 4.08 8.35
CA LYS A 115 18.71 4.28 7.10
C LYS A 115 18.51 3.10 6.13
N LEU A 116 17.27 2.64 5.99
CA LEU A 116 16.91 1.53 5.11
C LEU A 116 16.21 2.06 3.85
N PRO A 117 16.38 1.39 2.70
CA PRO A 117 15.55 1.65 1.53
C PRO A 117 14.07 1.39 1.85
N LEU A 118 13.20 2.17 1.20
CA LEU A 118 11.75 2.05 1.29
C LEU A 118 11.20 1.54 -0.04
N VAL A 119 10.33 0.53 0.01
CA VAL A 119 9.61 0.01 -1.17
C VAL A 119 8.11 0.03 -0.87
N ILE A 120 7.32 0.74 -1.67
CA ILE A 120 5.85 0.76 -1.51
C ILE A 120 5.17 0.23 -2.76
N PHE A 121 4.35 -0.81 -2.58
CA PHE A 121 3.47 -1.34 -3.61
C PHE A 121 2.09 -0.71 -3.48
N SER A 122 1.71 0.09 -4.46
CA SER A 122 0.42 0.79 -4.47
C SER A 122 -0.62 -0.01 -5.24
N ALA A 123 -1.78 -0.26 -4.59
CA ALA A 123 -2.96 -0.87 -5.19
C ALA A 123 -4.19 -0.19 -4.60
N SER A 124 -4.66 0.94 -5.18
CA SER A 124 -5.63 1.80 -4.54
C SER A 124 -6.57 2.51 -5.50
N GLY A 125 -7.83 2.62 -5.09
CA GLY A 125 -8.84 3.47 -5.73
C GLY A 125 -8.76 4.96 -5.33
N GLY A 126 -7.87 5.35 -4.39
CA GLY A 126 -7.71 6.73 -3.94
C GLY A 126 -8.01 6.94 -2.45
N ALA A 127 -8.44 8.15 -2.08
CA ALA A 127 -8.80 8.49 -0.69
C ALA A 127 -10.11 7.81 -0.25
N ARG A 128 -10.22 7.44 1.03
CA ARG A 128 -11.40 6.78 1.61
C ARG A 128 -12.52 7.77 1.85
N MET A 129 -13.62 7.65 1.08
CA MET A 129 -14.75 8.57 1.13
C MET A 129 -15.40 8.67 2.53
N GLN A 130 -15.50 7.56 3.25
CA GLN A 130 -16.14 7.49 4.58
C GLN A 130 -15.41 8.33 5.64
N GLU A 131 -14.16 8.65 5.41
CA GLU A 131 -13.35 9.48 6.32
C GLU A 131 -13.21 10.93 5.83
N GLY A 132 -13.86 11.31 4.74
CA GLY A 132 -13.96 12.68 4.26
C GLY A 132 -12.60 13.39 4.15
N ILE A 133 -12.53 14.60 4.71
CA ILE A 133 -11.32 15.43 4.69
C ILE A 133 -10.11 14.77 5.39
N PHE A 134 -10.33 13.92 6.39
CA PHE A 134 -9.24 13.26 7.11
C PHE A 134 -8.46 12.31 6.20
N SER A 135 -9.13 11.62 5.26
CA SER A 135 -8.45 10.80 4.26
C SER A 135 -7.66 11.65 3.25
N LEU A 136 -8.17 12.83 2.87
CA LEU A 136 -7.45 13.75 1.98
C LEU A 136 -6.20 14.34 2.64
N MET A 137 -6.26 14.63 3.93
CA MET A 137 -5.10 15.13 4.70
C MET A 137 -3.93 14.13 4.73
N GLN A 138 -4.20 12.83 4.51
CA GLN A 138 -3.14 11.82 4.43
C GLN A 138 -2.22 12.03 3.20
N MET A 139 -2.72 12.64 2.14
CA MET A 139 -1.89 13.00 0.98
C MET A 139 -0.75 13.93 1.40
N ALA A 140 -1.07 15.02 2.09
CA ALA A 140 -0.07 15.97 2.59
C ALA A 140 0.88 15.32 3.60
N LYS A 141 0.32 14.51 4.53
CA LYS A 141 1.07 13.83 5.58
C LYS A 141 2.12 12.88 5.02
N THR A 142 1.74 12.00 4.10
CA THR A 142 2.63 11.02 3.48
C THR A 142 3.67 11.68 2.58
N SER A 143 3.27 12.70 1.81
CA SER A 143 4.20 13.48 0.96
C SER A 143 5.26 14.20 1.79
N ALA A 144 4.86 14.84 2.90
CA ALA A 144 5.80 15.50 3.80
C ALA A 144 6.75 14.50 4.49
N ALA A 145 6.28 13.27 4.77
CA ALA A 145 7.15 12.23 5.31
C ALA A 145 8.20 11.77 4.30
N ILE A 146 7.81 11.59 3.03
CA ILE A 146 8.75 11.25 1.94
C ILE A 146 9.76 12.36 1.73
N GLU A 147 9.34 13.63 1.71
CA GLU A 147 10.27 14.77 1.58
C GLU A 147 11.34 14.73 2.68
N ARG A 148 10.94 14.54 3.93
CA ARG A 148 11.90 14.41 5.06
C ARG A 148 12.81 13.18 4.95
N PHE A 149 12.32 12.09 4.35
CA PHE A 149 13.10 10.88 4.09
C PHE A 149 14.14 11.12 3.00
N SER A 150 13.73 11.70 1.87
CA SER A 150 14.58 12.04 0.74
C SER A 150 15.66 13.06 1.14
N ALA A 151 15.31 14.12 1.89
CA ALA A 151 16.25 15.11 2.40
C ALA A 151 17.36 14.52 3.28
N LYS A 152 17.14 13.31 3.84
CA LYS A 152 18.14 12.55 4.60
C LYS A 152 18.92 11.54 3.75
N GLY A 153 18.77 11.58 2.43
CA GLY A 153 19.40 10.64 1.50
C GLY A 153 18.76 9.25 1.46
N GLY A 154 17.48 9.14 1.86
CA GLY A 154 16.72 7.90 1.78
C GLY A 154 16.40 7.54 0.33
N LEU A 155 16.43 6.24 0.01
CA LEU A 155 16.01 5.71 -1.30
C LEU A 155 14.59 5.19 -1.23
N TYR A 156 13.69 5.74 -2.04
CA TYR A 156 12.30 5.30 -2.17
C TYR A 156 12.02 4.68 -3.54
N ILE A 157 11.62 3.42 -3.55
CA ILE A 157 11.17 2.70 -4.75
C ILE A 157 9.64 2.58 -4.70
N SER A 158 8.94 3.24 -5.62
CA SER A 158 7.49 3.14 -5.78
C SER A 158 7.15 2.10 -6.84
N VAL A 159 6.32 1.12 -6.47
CA VAL A 159 5.82 0.07 -7.38
C VAL A 159 4.33 0.25 -7.56
N LEU A 160 3.94 0.67 -8.77
CA LEU A 160 2.55 0.97 -9.12
C LEU A 160 1.88 -0.31 -9.65
N THR A 161 0.89 -0.81 -8.92
CA THR A 161 0.12 -2.00 -9.33
C THR A 161 -1.32 -1.64 -9.68
N HIS A 162 -2.08 -2.59 -10.20
CA HIS A 162 -3.45 -2.34 -10.65
C HIS A 162 -4.47 -2.41 -9.48
N PRO A 163 -5.33 -1.36 -9.32
CA PRO A 163 -5.23 0.01 -9.84
C PRO A 163 -4.41 0.90 -8.90
N THR A 164 -3.81 1.97 -9.41
CA THR A 164 -3.25 3.05 -8.58
C THR A 164 -3.82 4.37 -9.06
N THR A 165 -4.81 4.90 -8.32
CA THR A 165 -5.59 6.07 -8.76
C THR A 165 -5.85 7.08 -7.64
N GLY A 166 -6.37 8.24 -8.01
CA GLY A 166 -6.86 9.27 -7.11
C GLY A 166 -5.80 9.84 -6.17
N GLY A 167 -6.17 10.03 -4.91
CA GLY A 167 -5.30 10.62 -3.89
C GLY A 167 -4.02 9.85 -3.61
N VAL A 168 -3.99 8.54 -3.84
CA VAL A 168 -2.76 7.74 -3.69
C VAL A 168 -1.78 8.04 -4.82
N THR A 169 -2.23 8.11 -6.08
CA THR A 169 -1.38 8.54 -7.20
C THR A 169 -0.90 9.97 -6.99
N ALA A 170 -1.78 10.88 -6.56
CA ALA A 170 -1.45 12.29 -6.36
C ALA A 170 -0.64 12.57 -5.08
N SER A 171 -0.13 11.54 -4.42
CA SER A 171 0.71 11.66 -3.22
C SER A 171 1.90 10.68 -3.27
N PHE A 172 2.07 9.86 -2.26
CA PHE A 172 3.27 9.03 -2.10
C PHE A 172 3.58 8.13 -3.30
N ALA A 173 2.56 7.66 -4.05
CA ALA A 173 2.81 6.73 -5.16
C ALA A 173 3.61 7.36 -6.32
N SER A 174 3.53 8.68 -6.52
CA SER A 174 4.26 9.40 -7.57
C SER A 174 5.56 10.07 -7.11
N LEU A 175 5.99 9.83 -5.88
CA LEU A 175 7.15 10.50 -5.27
C LEU A 175 8.37 9.58 -5.10
N GLY A 176 8.40 8.43 -5.80
CA GLY A 176 9.54 7.53 -5.77
C GLY A 176 10.75 8.06 -6.53
N ASP A 177 11.95 7.85 -5.99
CA ASP A 177 13.20 8.08 -6.72
C ASP A 177 13.31 7.12 -7.91
N ILE A 178 12.79 5.91 -7.73
CA ILE A 178 12.62 4.91 -8.79
C ILE A 178 11.15 4.52 -8.83
N MET A 179 10.52 4.61 -10.00
CA MET A 179 9.16 4.18 -10.21
C MET A 179 9.11 2.96 -11.12
N LEU A 180 8.46 1.90 -10.65
CA LEU A 180 8.19 0.69 -11.39
C LEU A 180 6.67 0.54 -11.55
N ALA A 181 6.22 -0.08 -12.63
CA ALA A 181 4.80 -0.36 -12.84
C ALA A 181 4.59 -1.78 -13.34
N GLU A 182 3.54 -2.44 -12.87
CA GLU A 182 3.10 -3.70 -13.48
C GLU A 182 2.57 -3.42 -14.90
N PRO A 183 2.91 -4.24 -15.89
CA PRO A 183 2.40 -4.07 -17.26
C PRO A 183 0.86 -4.02 -17.29
N GLY A 184 0.30 -3.03 -17.96
CA GLY A 184 -1.15 -2.85 -18.10
C GLY A 184 -1.86 -2.36 -16.83
N ALA A 185 -1.15 -1.98 -15.77
CA ALA A 185 -1.76 -1.41 -14.58
C ALA A 185 -2.48 -0.08 -14.91
N LEU A 186 -3.69 0.06 -14.37
CA LEU A 186 -4.41 1.34 -14.42
C LEU A 186 -3.75 2.31 -13.44
N ILE A 187 -3.10 3.33 -13.99
CA ILE A 187 -2.43 4.37 -13.20
C ILE A 187 -2.95 5.72 -13.68
N GLY A 188 -3.44 6.53 -12.76
CA GLY A 188 -3.97 7.85 -13.10
C GLY A 188 -4.63 8.56 -11.94
N PHE A 189 -5.01 9.84 -12.14
CA PHE A 189 -5.74 10.57 -11.11
C PHE A 189 -7.22 10.16 -11.08
N ALA A 190 -7.86 10.04 -12.24
CA ALA A 190 -9.25 9.57 -12.36
C ALA A 190 -9.30 8.13 -12.90
N GLY A 191 -10.27 7.35 -12.43
CA GLY A 191 -10.57 6.05 -13.02
C GLY A 191 -11.17 6.18 -14.43
N PRO A 192 -11.23 5.08 -15.19
CA PRO A 192 -11.94 5.08 -16.47
C PRO A 192 -13.42 5.37 -16.23
N ARG A 193 -13.98 6.21 -17.06
CA ARG A 193 -15.42 6.52 -17.09
C ARG A 193 -16.10 5.69 -18.16
#